data_ac1f3f7e36520b0f9019131a644490dc
#
_entry.id   ac1f3f7e36520b0f9019131a644490dc
#
_cell.length_a   1.000
_cell.length_b   1.000
_cell.length_c   1.000
_cell.angle_alpha   90.00
_cell.angle_beta   90.00
_cell.angle_gamma   90.00
#
_symmetry.space_group_name_H-M   'P 1'
#
loop_
_entity.id
_entity.type
_entity.pdbx_description
1 polymer ?
#
loop_
_entity_poly.entity_id
_entity_poly.type
_entity_poly.pdbx_seq_one_letter_code
_entity_poly.pdbx_strand_id
1 'polypeptide(L)'
;MVAAVIGMIPEGLYLLTTIALTLSSVKLARNQVLLHNMKSIESLAHVDVLCVDKTGTITEPRMSVEQVFVSPSSEMNEQKFMGVLSNYISANSDDNDTMKAIREFMLAKGDLQNQITGVKKIIPFSSKVKYSAVCFENESYLLGAPEIVLGKNYEKISSEINHLLKEGFRVLVLARTEEKNYEQLNLGTQALGYVVLANPIRENARETFNYFAQQGVNIKVISGDNPQTVSAVAKRAGIMRAEHFIDANLLKTEEDLDQAIESYTVFGRVTPDQKRRLLQALKRKGHTVAMTGDGVNDILAMKSADCSIAMASGSDAATQVAQVVLLDSDFGHMTQVVTEGRRVVNNVQRSAILFLVKNLFSIILAIISAIFVFTYPLQASQLSLISLFTIGIPGFLLSLEENDKRIEKDFIKNVILKALPASLTEITAVLGVVIAGAAFKLTASEISTSAVILLAVVGFMILTKISAPLNRFKMGIIIFNIVGIILSGFIFNSLFSISKISLDSFVLVALLSLFSESLFRNFDSLLKKYFK
;
A
#
# COMPACT_ATOMS: atom_id res chain seq x y z
N MET A 1 3.42 38.95 25.42
CA MET A 1 4.36 38.33 24.44
C MET A 1 4.61 36.85 24.70
N VAL A 2 5.02 36.38 25.91
CA VAL A 2 5.30 34.95 26.18
C VAL A 2 4.14 34.06 25.81
N ALA A 3 2.89 34.39 26.21
CA ALA A 3 1.70 33.62 25.87
C ALA A 3 1.49 33.48 24.35
N ALA A 4 1.73 34.54 23.57
CA ALA A 4 1.62 34.50 22.12
C ALA A 4 2.65 33.55 21.51
N VAL A 5 3.91 33.59 21.97
CA VAL A 5 4.98 32.68 21.48
C VAL A 5 4.67 31.25 21.80
N ILE A 6 4.22 30.92 23.03
CA ILE A 6 3.78 29.57 23.40
C ILE A 6 2.62 29.09 22.50
N GLY A 7 1.66 30.01 22.22
CA GLY A 7 0.54 29.69 21.31
C GLY A 7 0.96 29.32 19.88
N MET A 8 2.12 29.77 19.41
CA MET A 8 2.62 29.53 18.06
C MET A 8 3.27 28.14 17.87
N ILE A 9 3.64 27.46 18.94
CA ILE A 9 4.36 26.17 18.88
C ILE A 9 3.35 25.01 18.85
N PRO A 10 3.37 24.12 17.84
CA PRO A 10 2.49 22.95 17.77
C PRO A 10 3.04 21.79 18.61
N GLU A 11 3.21 21.99 19.92
CA GLU A 11 3.92 21.08 20.84
C GLU A 11 3.42 19.61 20.80
N GLY A 12 2.11 19.41 20.66
CA GLY A 12 1.50 18.07 20.68
C GLY A 12 1.45 17.38 19.32
N LEU A 13 1.62 18.08 18.18
CA LEU A 13 1.42 17.49 16.86
C LEU A 13 2.44 16.39 16.57
N TYR A 14 3.71 16.62 16.87
CA TYR A 14 4.76 15.62 16.69
C TYR A 14 4.52 14.38 17.55
N LEU A 15 4.15 14.59 18.82
CA LEU A 15 3.84 13.48 19.74
C LEU A 15 2.65 12.64 19.24
N LEU A 16 1.55 13.30 18.86
CA LEU A 16 0.36 12.60 18.33
C LEU A 16 0.66 11.83 17.05
N THR A 17 1.44 12.40 16.14
CA THR A 17 1.86 11.73 14.91
C THR A 17 2.72 10.50 15.22
N THR A 18 3.68 10.62 16.13
CA THR A 18 4.56 9.51 16.53
C THR A 18 3.74 8.39 17.19
N ILE A 19 2.81 8.72 18.09
CA ILE A 19 1.93 7.73 18.73
C ILE A 19 1.07 7.02 17.68
N ALA A 20 0.45 7.75 16.75
CA ALA A 20 -0.39 7.17 15.71
C ALA A 20 0.39 6.19 14.82
N LEU A 21 1.60 6.58 14.38
CA LEU A 21 2.49 5.72 13.58
C LEU A 21 2.95 4.49 14.37
N THR A 22 3.30 4.66 15.65
CA THR A 22 3.73 3.54 16.50
C THR A 22 2.59 2.53 16.71
N LEU A 23 1.39 3.00 17.04
CA LEU A 23 0.23 2.13 17.22
C LEU A 23 -0.10 1.35 15.93
N SER A 24 -0.04 2.01 14.77
CA SER A 24 -0.25 1.34 13.48
C SER A 24 0.85 0.34 13.17
N SER A 25 2.11 0.66 13.46
CA SER A 25 3.23 -0.27 13.27
C SER A 25 3.06 -1.53 14.14
N VAL A 26 2.66 -1.39 15.41
CA VAL A 26 2.38 -2.53 16.29
C VAL A 26 1.19 -3.36 15.78
N LYS A 27 0.13 -2.70 15.30
CA LYS A 27 -1.03 -3.41 14.72
C LYS A 27 -0.66 -4.19 13.47
N LEU A 28 0.14 -3.61 12.58
CA LEU A 28 0.64 -4.27 11.37
C LEU A 28 1.57 -5.43 11.71
N ALA A 29 2.47 -5.27 12.69
CA ALA A 29 3.36 -6.34 13.13
C ALA A 29 2.58 -7.56 13.68
N ARG A 30 1.46 -7.34 14.39
CA ARG A 30 0.56 -8.43 14.82
C ARG A 30 -0.09 -9.18 13.65
N ASN A 31 -0.24 -8.51 12.51
CA ASN A 31 -0.78 -9.06 11.27
C ASN A 31 0.35 -9.49 10.30
N GLN A 32 1.49 -9.91 10.82
CA GLN A 32 2.63 -10.44 10.04
C GLN A 32 3.21 -9.46 9.02
N VAL A 33 3.10 -8.13 9.26
CA VAL A 33 3.69 -7.10 8.42
C VAL A 33 4.77 -6.36 9.18
N LEU A 34 6.01 -6.47 8.73
CA LEU A 34 7.16 -5.77 9.28
C LEU A 34 7.42 -4.47 8.50
N LEU A 35 7.59 -3.38 9.22
CA LEU A 35 7.97 -2.09 8.66
C LEU A 35 9.42 -1.76 9.04
N HIS A 36 10.29 -1.59 8.05
CA HIS A 36 11.65 -1.10 8.29
C HIS A 36 11.68 0.41 8.53
N ASN A 37 10.67 1.14 8.02
CA ASN A 37 10.54 2.57 8.22
C ASN A 37 9.06 2.94 8.44
N MET A 38 8.75 3.61 9.55
CA MET A 38 7.39 4.06 9.87
C MET A 38 6.80 5.03 8.82
N LYS A 39 7.65 5.80 8.12
CA LYS A 39 7.20 6.68 7.02
C LYS A 39 6.62 5.92 5.83
N SER A 40 6.92 4.64 5.70
CA SER A 40 6.37 3.80 4.63
C SER A 40 4.85 3.66 4.72
N ILE A 41 4.29 3.76 5.92
CA ILE A 41 2.83 3.77 6.15
C ILE A 41 2.21 4.97 5.41
N GLU A 42 2.83 6.14 5.53
CA GLU A 42 2.37 7.36 4.87
C GLU A 42 2.50 7.24 3.35
N SER A 43 3.66 6.77 2.86
CA SER A 43 3.88 6.58 1.42
C SER A 43 2.85 5.63 0.81
N LEU A 44 2.59 4.49 1.45
CA LEU A 44 1.59 3.52 0.99
C LEU A 44 0.16 4.08 0.97
N ALA A 45 -0.16 4.96 1.91
CA ALA A 45 -1.47 5.60 1.96
C ALA A 45 -1.76 6.49 0.72
N HIS A 46 -0.72 7.02 0.10
CA HIS A 46 -0.78 7.89 -1.08
C HIS A 46 -0.60 7.14 -2.41
N VAL A 47 -0.27 5.84 -2.38
CA VAL A 47 -0.04 5.05 -3.60
C VAL A 47 -1.28 5.06 -4.49
N ASP A 48 -1.09 5.41 -5.75
CA ASP A 48 -2.10 5.36 -6.80
C ASP A 48 -1.74 4.38 -7.93
N VAL A 49 -0.47 3.89 -7.96
CA VAL A 49 -0.03 2.83 -8.85
C VAL A 49 0.74 1.77 -8.06
N LEU A 50 0.31 0.52 -8.15
CA LEU A 50 0.99 -0.63 -7.58
C LEU A 50 1.60 -1.47 -8.71
N CYS A 51 2.91 -1.48 -8.78
CA CYS A 51 3.67 -2.35 -9.67
C CYS A 51 3.94 -3.69 -8.98
N VAL A 52 3.56 -4.78 -9.62
CA VAL A 52 3.72 -6.13 -9.08
C VAL A 52 4.56 -6.99 -10.03
N ASP A 53 5.49 -7.79 -9.48
CA ASP A 53 6.08 -8.87 -10.24
C ASP A 53 5.10 -10.05 -10.32
N LYS A 54 5.21 -10.89 -11.34
CA LYS A 54 4.36 -12.08 -11.50
C LYS A 54 4.69 -13.12 -10.44
N THR A 55 5.96 -13.57 -10.43
CA THR A 55 6.42 -14.69 -9.62
C THR A 55 6.58 -14.26 -8.16
N GLY A 56 6.20 -15.12 -7.22
CA GLY A 56 6.30 -14.83 -5.79
C GLY A 56 5.27 -13.80 -5.26
N THR A 57 4.69 -12.96 -6.12
CA THR A 57 3.67 -11.95 -5.75
C THR A 57 2.26 -12.36 -6.19
N ILE A 58 1.99 -12.41 -7.50
CA ILE A 58 0.68 -12.86 -8.05
C ILE A 58 0.55 -14.36 -7.87
N THR A 59 1.64 -15.07 -8.13
CA THR A 59 1.72 -16.52 -7.99
C THR A 59 2.56 -16.89 -6.77
N GLU A 60 2.42 -18.13 -6.33
CA GLU A 60 3.34 -18.73 -5.38
C GLU A 60 4.73 -18.91 -6.02
N PRO A 61 5.82 -18.91 -5.24
CA PRO A 61 7.16 -19.15 -5.77
C PRO A 61 7.38 -20.59 -6.23
N ARG A 62 6.58 -21.54 -5.70
CA ARG A 62 6.63 -22.96 -6.07
C ARG A 62 5.95 -23.22 -7.40
N MET A 63 6.41 -24.27 -8.08
CA MET A 63 5.69 -24.82 -9.25
C MET A 63 4.76 -25.95 -8.80
N SER A 64 3.68 -26.18 -9.58
CA SER A 64 2.79 -27.33 -9.46
C SER A 64 2.53 -27.95 -10.83
N VAL A 65 2.26 -29.25 -10.85
CA VAL A 65 1.78 -29.94 -12.05
C VAL A 65 0.26 -29.73 -12.13
N GLU A 66 -0.19 -29.07 -13.19
CA GLU A 66 -1.61 -28.82 -13.45
C GLU A 66 -2.25 -30.00 -14.19
N GLN A 67 -1.53 -30.55 -15.16
CA GLN A 67 -2.03 -31.61 -16.00
C GLN A 67 -0.89 -32.48 -16.56
N VAL A 68 -1.18 -33.75 -16.75
CA VAL A 68 -0.30 -34.70 -17.46
C VAL A 68 -1.16 -35.39 -18.51
N PHE A 69 -0.69 -35.48 -19.76
CA PHE A 69 -1.41 -36.14 -20.81
C PHE A 69 -0.48 -36.81 -21.83
N VAL A 70 -0.96 -37.89 -22.44
CA VAL A 70 -0.25 -38.65 -23.48
C VAL A 70 -0.27 -37.90 -24.79
N SER A 71 0.86 -37.90 -25.52
CA SER A 71 0.86 -37.35 -26.88
C SER A 71 -0.08 -38.14 -27.79
N PRO A 72 -0.96 -37.48 -28.58
CA PRO A 72 -1.80 -38.15 -29.59
C PRO A 72 -0.99 -38.96 -30.63
N SER A 73 0.28 -38.61 -30.80
CA SER A 73 1.22 -39.33 -31.68
C SER A 73 1.83 -40.59 -31.04
N SER A 74 1.54 -40.86 -29.77
CA SER A 74 2.05 -42.00 -29.02
C SER A 74 1.00 -43.11 -28.96
N GLU A 75 1.44 -44.35 -29.14
CA GLU A 75 0.58 -45.55 -28.97
C GLU A 75 0.38 -45.97 -27.49
N MET A 76 0.86 -45.16 -26.55
CA MET A 76 0.76 -45.43 -25.12
C MET A 76 -0.62 -45.05 -24.57
N ASN A 77 -1.07 -45.81 -23.59
CA ASN A 77 -2.16 -45.37 -22.73
C ASN A 77 -1.66 -44.58 -21.53
N GLU A 78 -2.57 -43.89 -20.83
CA GLU A 78 -2.23 -43.01 -19.68
C GLU A 78 -1.49 -43.78 -18.56
N GLN A 79 -1.92 -44.99 -18.23
CA GLN A 79 -1.27 -45.83 -17.20
C GLN A 79 0.19 -46.15 -17.53
N LYS A 80 0.47 -46.54 -18.80
CA LYS A 80 1.85 -46.79 -19.24
C LYS A 80 2.69 -45.53 -19.21
N PHE A 81 2.13 -44.41 -19.65
CA PHE A 81 2.84 -43.12 -19.60
C PHE A 81 3.19 -42.72 -18.16
N MET A 82 2.23 -42.82 -17.22
CA MET A 82 2.46 -42.58 -15.80
C MET A 82 3.55 -43.51 -15.23
N GLY A 83 3.58 -44.76 -15.60
CA GLY A 83 4.63 -45.70 -15.21
C GLY A 83 6.01 -45.31 -15.73
N VAL A 84 6.13 -44.87 -17.00
CA VAL A 84 7.40 -44.39 -17.57
C VAL A 84 7.84 -43.09 -16.87
N LEU A 85 6.90 -42.16 -16.64
CA LEU A 85 7.19 -40.91 -15.92
C LEU A 85 7.65 -41.20 -14.47
N SER A 86 6.99 -42.13 -13.78
CA SER A 86 7.38 -42.59 -12.44
C SER A 86 8.81 -43.15 -12.41
N ASN A 87 9.13 -44.06 -13.36
CA ASN A 87 10.46 -44.61 -13.50
C ASN A 87 11.52 -43.52 -13.76
N TYR A 88 11.22 -42.58 -14.63
CA TYR A 88 12.09 -41.47 -14.95
C TYR A 88 12.37 -40.60 -13.71
N ILE A 89 11.31 -40.19 -12.97
CA ILE A 89 11.39 -39.34 -11.79
C ILE A 89 12.14 -40.01 -10.64
N SER A 90 11.90 -41.29 -10.44
CA SER A 90 12.57 -42.07 -9.39
C SER A 90 14.05 -42.29 -9.69
N ALA A 91 14.44 -42.38 -10.98
CA ALA A 91 15.85 -42.50 -11.39
C ALA A 91 16.58 -41.16 -11.36
N ASN A 92 15.88 -40.04 -11.60
CA ASN A 92 16.51 -38.73 -11.71
C ASN A 92 16.68 -38.06 -10.33
N SER A 93 17.93 -37.71 -9.99
CA SER A 93 18.29 -37.08 -8.72
C SER A 93 18.28 -35.55 -8.74
N ASP A 94 17.84 -34.92 -9.85
CA ASP A 94 17.73 -33.47 -9.93
C ASP A 94 16.79 -32.93 -8.84
N ASP A 95 17.23 -31.87 -8.13
CA ASP A 95 16.49 -31.25 -7.03
C ASP A 95 16.03 -29.82 -7.36
N ASN A 96 15.74 -29.57 -8.66
CA ASN A 96 15.16 -28.30 -9.07
C ASN A 96 13.64 -28.27 -8.85
N ASP A 97 13.06 -27.06 -8.81
CA ASP A 97 11.63 -26.84 -8.49
C ASP A 97 10.69 -27.59 -9.43
N THR A 98 11.07 -27.76 -10.70
CA THR A 98 10.31 -28.53 -11.69
C THR A 98 10.23 -30.00 -11.30
N MET A 99 11.38 -30.60 -10.94
CA MET A 99 11.42 -32.02 -10.54
C MET A 99 10.74 -32.25 -9.19
N LYS A 100 10.85 -31.29 -8.24
CA LYS A 100 10.11 -31.32 -6.98
C LYS A 100 8.61 -31.35 -7.24
N ALA A 101 8.09 -30.46 -8.08
CA ALA A 101 6.67 -30.41 -8.43
C ALA A 101 6.16 -31.70 -9.06
N ILE A 102 6.93 -32.29 -10.00
CA ILE A 102 6.52 -33.55 -10.64
C ILE A 102 6.59 -34.72 -9.62
N ARG A 103 7.59 -34.74 -8.74
CA ARG A 103 7.73 -35.77 -7.69
C ARG A 103 6.58 -35.69 -6.68
N GLU A 104 6.21 -34.49 -6.23
CA GLU A 104 5.05 -34.28 -5.36
C GLU A 104 3.75 -34.72 -6.00
N PHE A 105 3.54 -34.41 -7.28
CA PHE A 105 2.38 -34.85 -8.03
C PHE A 105 2.31 -36.39 -8.13
N MET A 106 3.43 -37.06 -8.43
CA MET A 106 3.48 -38.51 -8.53
C MET A 106 3.25 -39.19 -7.18
N LEU A 107 3.79 -38.63 -6.09
CA LEU A 107 3.55 -39.11 -4.71
C LEU A 107 2.08 -39.00 -4.33
N ALA A 108 1.43 -37.88 -4.65
CA ALA A 108 0.01 -37.66 -4.35
C ALA A 108 -0.91 -38.62 -5.12
N LYS A 109 -0.50 -39.08 -6.31
CA LYS A 109 -1.22 -40.08 -7.11
C LYS A 109 -0.95 -41.54 -6.65
N GLY A 110 0.05 -41.74 -5.76
CA GLY A 110 0.46 -43.08 -5.32
C GLY A 110 1.24 -43.87 -6.37
N ASP A 111 1.70 -43.22 -7.43
CA ASP A 111 2.32 -43.87 -8.60
C ASP A 111 3.86 -43.88 -8.54
N LEU A 112 4.48 -43.43 -7.46
CA LEU A 112 5.95 -43.39 -7.36
C LEU A 112 6.50 -44.80 -6.99
N GLN A 113 7.30 -45.38 -7.88
CA GLN A 113 7.94 -46.66 -7.64
C GLN A 113 9.30 -46.47 -6.92
N ASN A 114 9.55 -47.26 -5.89
CA ASN A 114 10.71 -47.12 -5.02
C ASN A 114 12.01 -47.81 -5.51
N GLN A 115 11.97 -48.60 -6.56
CA GLN A 115 13.14 -49.32 -7.09
C GLN A 115 13.15 -49.34 -8.61
N ILE A 116 14.22 -48.81 -9.19
CA ILE A 116 14.51 -48.85 -10.61
C ILE A 116 15.80 -49.63 -10.83
N THR A 117 15.71 -50.65 -11.68
CA THR A 117 16.88 -51.47 -12.13
C THR A 117 17.24 -51.08 -13.56
N GLY A 118 18.52 -51.16 -13.91
CA GLY A 118 19.00 -51.03 -15.29
C GLY A 118 19.36 -49.61 -15.76
N VAL A 119 19.44 -48.62 -14.87
CA VAL A 119 19.92 -47.26 -15.23
C VAL A 119 21.43 -47.32 -15.50
N LYS A 120 21.84 -46.92 -16.71
CA LYS A 120 23.26 -46.83 -17.12
C LYS A 120 23.84 -45.45 -16.90
N LYS A 121 23.11 -44.41 -17.19
CA LYS A 121 23.58 -43.03 -17.10
C LYS A 121 22.44 -42.08 -16.82
N ILE A 122 22.68 -41.06 -16.00
CA ILE A 122 21.80 -39.94 -15.79
C ILE A 122 22.51 -38.68 -16.28
N ILE A 123 21.79 -37.87 -17.07
CA ILE A 123 22.24 -36.57 -17.54
C ILE A 123 21.38 -35.55 -16.79
N PRO A 124 21.95 -34.78 -15.84
CA PRO A 124 21.20 -33.79 -15.06
C PRO A 124 20.76 -32.63 -15.95
N PHE A 125 19.73 -31.91 -15.52
CA PHE A 125 19.25 -30.72 -16.23
C PHE A 125 20.36 -29.65 -16.28
N SER A 126 20.50 -29.04 -17.43
CA SER A 126 21.36 -27.89 -17.64
C SER A 126 20.66 -26.82 -18.47
N SER A 127 20.82 -25.56 -18.11
CA SER A 127 20.25 -24.41 -18.84
C SER A 127 20.78 -24.32 -20.29
N LYS A 128 21.92 -24.94 -20.57
CA LYS A 128 22.54 -24.99 -21.91
C LYS A 128 21.80 -25.94 -22.84
N VAL A 129 21.47 -27.15 -22.37
CA VAL A 129 20.79 -28.18 -23.15
C VAL A 129 19.28 -28.20 -22.97
N LYS A 130 18.76 -27.62 -21.89
CA LYS A 130 17.34 -27.45 -21.55
C LYS A 130 16.53 -28.74 -21.46
N TYR A 131 17.18 -29.86 -21.18
CA TYR A 131 16.57 -31.13 -20.84
C TYR A 131 17.41 -31.88 -19.81
N SER A 132 16.83 -32.88 -19.17
CA SER A 132 17.53 -33.95 -18.44
C SER A 132 17.22 -35.30 -19.07
N ALA A 133 18.08 -36.30 -18.89
CA ALA A 133 17.87 -37.63 -19.46
C ALA A 133 18.21 -38.75 -18.50
N VAL A 134 17.47 -39.85 -18.61
CA VAL A 134 17.76 -41.13 -17.95
C VAL A 134 17.95 -42.19 -19.04
N CYS A 135 19.14 -42.78 -19.08
CA CYS A 135 19.51 -43.75 -20.10
C CYS A 135 19.50 -45.17 -19.52
N PHE A 136 18.76 -46.04 -20.14
CA PHE A 136 18.70 -47.46 -19.89
C PHE A 136 19.53 -48.25 -20.93
N GLU A 137 19.42 -49.59 -20.92
CA GLU A 137 20.22 -50.44 -21.81
C GLU A 137 19.88 -50.27 -23.29
N ASN A 138 18.58 -50.22 -23.60
CA ASN A 138 18.07 -50.21 -24.98
C ASN A 138 17.39 -48.90 -25.38
N GLU A 139 17.06 -48.05 -24.45
CA GLU A 139 16.33 -46.80 -24.70
C GLU A 139 16.72 -45.73 -23.67
N SER A 140 16.53 -44.48 -24.04
CA SER A 140 16.73 -43.33 -23.17
C SER A 140 15.50 -42.44 -23.16
N TYR A 141 15.22 -41.88 -22.00
CA TYR A 141 14.10 -40.94 -21.83
C TYR A 141 14.63 -39.55 -21.53
N LEU A 142 14.05 -38.56 -22.21
CA LEU A 142 14.39 -37.16 -22.05
C LEU A 142 13.17 -36.38 -21.54
N LEU A 143 13.39 -35.53 -20.54
CA LEU A 143 12.37 -34.59 -20.06
C LEU A 143 12.89 -33.16 -20.21
N GLY A 144 12.19 -32.32 -20.95
CA GLY A 144 12.64 -30.96 -21.18
C GLY A 144 11.74 -30.12 -22.08
N ALA A 145 12.28 -28.99 -22.54
CA ALA A 145 11.54 -28.07 -23.42
C ALA A 145 11.20 -28.73 -24.77
N PRO A 146 9.94 -28.72 -25.21
CA PRO A 146 9.49 -29.45 -26.39
C PRO A 146 10.29 -29.13 -27.65
N GLU A 147 10.61 -27.83 -27.87
CA GLU A 147 11.36 -27.35 -29.04
C GLU A 147 12.80 -27.90 -29.10
N ILE A 148 13.39 -28.18 -27.93
CA ILE A 148 14.75 -28.72 -27.83
C ILE A 148 14.76 -30.23 -27.91
N VAL A 149 13.86 -30.89 -27.15
CA VAL A 149 13.80 -32.34 -27.06
C VAL A 149 13.35 -32.97 -28.38
N LEU A 150 12.37 -32.36 -29.05
CA LEU A 150 11.79 -32.90 -30.29
C LEU A 150 12.48 -32.40 -31.57
N GLY A 151 13.24 -31.30 -31.49
CA GLY A 151 13.96 -30.75 -32.64
C GLY A 151 13.04 -30.55 -33.85
N LYS A 152 13.36 -31.20 -34.99
CA LYS A 152 12.58 -31.12 -36.22
C LYS A 152 11.14 -31.68 -36.10
N ASN A 153 10.89 -32.55 -35.16
CA ASN A 153 9.54 -33.11 -34.91
C ASN A 153 8.63 -32.16 -34.14
N TYR A 154 9.16 -31.07 -33.58
CA TYR A 154 8.38 -30.08 -32.81
C TYR A 154 7.25 -29.45 -33.63
N GLU A 155 7.51 -29.08 -34.89
CA GLU A 155 6.49 -28.44 -35.74
C GLU A 155 5.23 -29.27 -35.91
N LYS A 156 5.37 -30.62 -35.98
CA LYS A 156 4.24 -31.55 -36.13
C LYS A 156 3.34 -31.61 -34.89
N ILE A 157 3.90 -31.32 -33.72
CA ILE A 157 3.26 -31.52 -32.41
C ILE A 157 2.95 -30.15 -31.76
N SER A 158 3.49 -29.07 -32.30
CA SER A 158 3.32 -27.72 -31.74
C SER A 158 1.83 -27.33 -31.58
N SER A 159 0.95 -27.78 -32.49
CA SER A 159 -0.50 -27.54 -32.40
C SER A 159 -1.14 -28.14 -31.15
N GLU A 160 -0.60 -29.23 -30.60
CA GLU A 160 -1.12 -29.93 -29.43
C GLU A 160 -0.93 -29.10 -28.16
N ILE A 161 0.15 -28.32 -28.08
CA ILE A 161 0.58 -27.62 -26.87
C ILE A 161 0.51 -26.09 -26.96
N ASN A 162 0.34 -25.54 -28.19
CA ASN A 162 0.34 -24.08 -28.39
C ASN A 162 -0.75 -23.35 -27.58
N HIS A 163 -1.91 -23.97 -27.39
CA HIS A 163 -2.97 -23.36 -26.58
C HIS A 163 -2.54 -23.25 -25.12
N LEU A 164 -1.88 -24.27 -24.55
CA LEU A 164 -1.36 -24.26 -23.18
C LEU A 164 -0.25 -23.21 -22.97
N LEU A 165 0.65 -23.10 -23.96
CA LEU A 165 1.70 -22.07 -23.93
C LEU A 165 1.10 -20.66 -23.98
N LYS A 166 0.03 -20.44 -24.77
CA LYS A 166 -0.70 -19.17 -24.84
C LYS A 166 -1.45 -18.86 -23.54
N GLU A 167 -1.92 -19.87 -22.84
CA GLU A 167 -2.56 -19.72 -21.51
C GLU A 167 -1.56 -19.51 -20.37
N GLY A 168 -0.26 -19.55 -20.68
CA GLY A 168 0.79 -19.23 -19.71
C GLY A 168 1.35 -20.42 -18.95
N PHE A 169 1.03 -21.62 -19.36
CA PHE A 169 1.58 -22.84 -18.77
C PHE A 169 3.01 -23.11 -19.28
N ARG A 170 3.81 -23.71 -18.43
CA ARG A 170 5.08 -24.31 -18.82
C ARG A 170 4.85 -25.76 -19.21
N VAL A 171 5.13 -26.12 -20.45
CA VAL A 171 4.96 -27.48 -20.94
C VAL A 171 6.33 -28.14 -21.07
N LEU A 172 6.48 -29.33 -20.51
CA LEU A 172 7.62 -30.20 -20.72
C LEU A 172 7.15 -31.43 -21.46
N VAL A 173 7.99 -31.93 -22.37
CA VAL A 173 7.75 -33.19 -23.07
C VAL A 173 8.63 -34.29 -22.45
N LEU A 174 8.00 -35.44 -22.17
CA LEU A 174 8.72 -36.70 -21.95
C LEU A 174 8.80 -37.42 -23.30
N ALA A 175 10.03 -37.64 -23.78
CA ALA A 175 10.29 -38.29 -25.07
C ALA A 175 11.21 -39.49 -24.89
N ARG A 176 11.09 -40.46 -25.79
CA ARG A 176 11.94 -41.64 -25.90
C ARG A 176 12.87 -41.52 -27.09
N THR A 177 14.10 -42.02 -26.96
CA THR A 177 15.08 -42.19 -28.06
C THR A 177 15.83 -43.51 -27.92
N GLU A 178 16.21 -44.09 -29.05
CA GLU A 178 17.12 -45.24 -29.13
C GLU A 178 18.56 -44.81 -29.45
N GLU A 179 18.83 -43.49 -29.50
CA GLU A 179 20.15 -42.93 -29.74
C GLU A 179 21.12 -43.29 -28.60
N LYS A 180 22.28 -43.82 -28.98
CA LYS A 180 23.33 -44.24 -28.03
C LYS A 180 24.40 -43.19 -27.79
N ASN A 181 24.44 -42.15 -28.64
CA ASN A 181 25.36 -41.04 -28.44
C ASN A 181 24.82 -40.07 -27.39
N TYR A 182 25.36 -40.07 -26.18
CA TYR A 182 24.93 -39.25 -25.07
C TYR A 182 25.03 -37.72 -25.30
N GLU A 183 25.77 -37.29 -26.33
CA GLU A 183 25.87 -35.86 -26.70
C GLU A 183 24.76 -35.40 -27.65
N GLN A 184 24.05 -36.37 -28.28
CA GLN A 184 23.06 -36.11 -29.32
C GLN A 184 21.72 -36.84 -29.09
N LEU A 185 21.38 -37.11 -27.83
CA LEU A 185 20.19 -37.86 -27.44
C LEU A 185 18.85 -37.26 -27.95
N ASN A 186 18.83 -35.97 -28.27
CA ASN A 186 17.67 -35.29 -28.81
C ASN A 186 17.43 -35.53 -30.31
N LEU A 187 18.30 -36.32 -30.96
CA LEU A 187 18.09 -36.74 -32.34
C LEU A 187 17.15 -37.95 -32.39
N GLY A 188 16.14 -37.89 -33.29
CA GLY A 188 15.22 -38.99 -33.51
C GLY A 188 14.28 -39.29 -32.34
N THR A 189 14.03 -38.33 -31.47
CA THR A 189 13.13 -38.49 -30.33
C THR A 189 11.68 -38.62 -30.74
N GLN A 190 10.94 -39.47 -30.01
CA GLN A 190 9.48 -39.65 -30.11
C GLN A 190 8.82 -39.12 -28.84
N ALA A 191 7.86 -38.21 -28.97
CA ALA A 191 7.08 -37.72 -27.83
C ALA A 191 6.21 -38.84 -27.25
N LEU A 192 6.26 -39.03 -25.95
CA LEU A 192 5.39 -39.96 -25.23
C LEU A 192 4.19 -39.21 -24.62
N GLY A 193 4.44 -38.04 -24.07
CA GLY A 193 3.42 -37.19 -23.45
C GLY A 193 4.01 -35.93 -22.85
N TYR A 194 3.16 -35.18 -22.19
CA TYR A 194 3.47 -33.85 -21.72
C TYR A 194 3.15 -33.69 -20.24
N VAL A 195 3.99 -32.91 -19.56
CA VAL A 195 3.78 -32.47 -18.18
C VAL A 195 3.58 -30.95 -18.24
N VAL A 196 2.39 -30.50 -17.84
CA VAL A 196 2.00 -29.09 -17.81
C VAL A 196 2.16 -28.57 -16.41
N LEU A 197 2.99 -27.52 -16.27
CA LEU A 197 3.30 -26.92 -14.99
C LEU A 197 2.88 -25.45 -14.99
N ALA A 198 2.50 -24.98 -13.81
CA ALA A 198 2.26 -23.57 -13.55
C ALA A 198 2.76 -23.19 -12.15
N ASN A 199 2.97 -21.90 -11.92
CA ASN A 199 3.00 -21.39 -10.58
C ASN A 199 1.56 -21.12 -10.15
N PRO A 200 1.06 -21.72 -9.06
CA PRO A 200 -0.29 -21.49 -8.59
C PRO A 200 -0.53 -20.01 -8.32
N ILE A 201 -1.68 -19.51 -8.75
CA ILE A 201 -2.11 -18.15 -8.36
C ILE A 201 -2.50 -18.21 -6.89
N ARG A 202 -2.06 -17.22 -6.09
CA ARG A 202 -2.41 -17.14 -4.68
C ARG A 202 -3.93 -17.07 -4.50
N GLU A 203 -4.47 -17.78 -3.52
CA GLU A 203 -5.93 -17.89 -3.30
C GLU A 203 -6.60 -16.52 -3.15
N ASN A 204 -5.97 -15.61 -2.42
CA ASN A 204 -6.50 -14.27 -2.14
C ASN A 204 -6.11 -13.20 -3.18
N ALA A 205 -5.37 -13.56 -4.25
CA ALA A 205 -4.91 -12.59 -5.26
C ALA A 205 -6.07 -11.81 -5.88
N ARG A 206 -7.13 -12.50 -6.27
CA ARG A 206 -8.30 -11.89 -6.92
C ARG A 206 -9.02 -10.89 -6.01
N GLU A 207 -9.20 -11.24 -4.75
CA GLU A 207 -9.83 -10.36 -3.76
C GLU A 207 -8.97 -9.12 -3.50
N THR A 208 -7.67 -9.33 -3.34
CA THR A 208 -6.69 -8.25 -3.10
C THR A 208 -6.64 -7.26 -4.27
N PHE A 209 -6.55 -7.74 -5.52
CA PHE A 209 -6.54 -6.84 -6.68
C PHE A 209 -7.86 -6.12 -6.90
N ASN A 210 -9.00 -6.78 -6.64
CA ASN A 210 -10.30 -6.12 -6.66
C ASN A 210 -10.40 -5.00 -5.60
N TYR A 211 -9.89 -5.24 -4.38
CA TYR A 211 -9.82 -4.21 -3.35
C TYR A 211 -9.03 -3.00 -3.84
N PHE A 212 -7.82 -3.20 -4.38
CA PHE A 212 -7.00 -2.09 -4.91
C PHE A 212 -7.72 -1.32 -6.02
N ALA A 213 -8.38 -2.01 -6.94
CA ALA A 213 -9.15 -1.39 -8.01
C ALA A 213 -10.30 -0.52 -7.46
N GLN A 214 -11.07 -1.02 -6.47
CA GLN A 214 -12.12 -0.25 -5.79
C GLN A 214 -11.55 0.98 -5.05
N GLN A 215 -10.33 0.87 -4.55
CA GLN A 215 -9.61 1.95 -3.89
C GLN A 215 -8.98 2.95 -4.88
N GLY A 216 -9.17 2.74 -6.19
CA GLY A 216 -8.64 3.61 -7.24
C GLY A 216 -7.12 3.51 -7.41
N VAL A 217 -6.52 2.38 -7.03
CA VAL A 217 -5.11 2.07 -7.28
C VAL A 217 -4.99 1.30 -8.58
N ASN A 218 -4.19 1.80 -9.51
CA ASN A 218 -3.92 1.15 -10.78
C ASN A 218 -2.85 0.06 -10.61
N ILE A 219 -3.12 -1.14 -11.10
CA ILE A 219 -2.16 -2.24 -11.05
C ILE A 219 -1.37 -2.27 -12.36
N LYS A 220 -0.04 -2.39 -12.26
CA LYS A 220 0.87 -2.64 -13.39
C LYS A 220 1.65 -3.93 -13.11
N VAL A 221 1.59 -4.89 -14.02
CA VAL A 221 2.35 -6.14 -13.90
C VAL A 221 3.62 -6.02 -14.71
N ILE A 222 4.77 -6.22 -14.07
CA ILE A 222 6.09 -6.01 -14.69
C ILE A 222 6.93 -7.27 -14.46
N SER A 223 7.13 -8.08 -15.50
CA SER A 223 7.79 -9.38 -15.39
C SER A 223 8.84 -9.59 -16.49
N GLY A 224 9.84 -10.40 -16.19
CA GLY A 224 10.82 -10.88 -17.19
C GLY A 224 10.28 -11.94 -18.15
N ASP A 225 9.10 -12.50 -17.86
CA ASP A 225 8.49 -13.56 -18.67
C ASP A 225 7.84 -13.05 -19.96
N ASN A 226 7.45 -13.99 -20.82
CA ASN A 226 6.72 -13.68 -22.04
C ASN A 226 5.45 -12.86 -21.75
N PRO A 227 5.18 -11.75 -22.46
CA PRO A 227 4.06 -10.85 -22.17
C PRO A 227 2.69 -11.54 -22.28
N GLN A 228 2.50 -12.49 -23.18
CA GLN A 228 1.25 -13.25 -23.31
C GLN A 228 1.00 -14.12 -22.08
N THR A 229 2.03 -14.83 -21.59
CA THR A 229 2.00 -15.62 -20.36
C THR A 229 1.66 -14.76 -19.14
N VAL A 230 2.32 -13.59 -19.01
CA VAL A 230 2.08 -12.67 -17.90
C VAL A 230 0.64 -12.12 -17.96
N SER A 231 0.16 -11.76 -19.14
CA SER A 231 -1.21 -11.30 -19.38
C SER A 231 -2.25 -12.37 -18.98
N ALA A 232 -2.03 -13.62 -19.37
CA ALA A 232 -2.93 -14.73 -19.02
C ALA A 232 -3.01 -14.94 -17.49
N VAL A 233 -1.87 -14.94 -16.80
CA VAL A 233 -1.81 -15.04 -15.33
C VAL A 233 -2.49 -13.83 -14.66
N ALA A 234 -2.21 -12.62 -15.12
CA ALA A 234 -2.81 -11.39 -14.60
C ALA A 234 -4.34 -11.39 -14.76
N LYS A 235 -4.85 -11.86 -15.91
CA LYS A 235 -6.28 -12.00 -16.17
C LYS A 235 -6.93 -13.02 -15.22
N ARG A 236 -6.31 -14.18 -15.02
CA ARG A 236 -6.79 -15.22 -14.08
C ARG A 236 -6.78 -14.70 -12.64
N ALA A 237 -5.82 -13.86 -12.27
CA ALA A 237 -5.75 -13.19 -10.97
C ALA A 237 -6.77 -12.04 -10.80
N GLY A 238 -7.56 -11.70 -11.84
CA GLY A 238 -8.58 -10.67 -11.78
C GLY A 238 -8.08 -9.24 -11.96
N ILE A 239 -6.87 -9.05 -12.48
CA ILE A 239 -6.32 -7.71 -12.76
C ILE A 239 -7.05 -7.10 -13.96
N MET A 240 -7.61 -5.90 -13.77
CA MET A 240 -8.36 -5.20 -14.82
C MET A 240 -7.45 -4.78 -15.96
N ARG A 241 -7.95 -4.87 -17.21
CA ARG A 241 -7.23 -4.50 -18.44
C ARG A 241 -5.93 -5.30 -18.64
N ALA A 242 -5.85 -6.53 -18.11
CA ALA A 242 -4.69 -7.40 -18.26
C ALA A 242 -4.43 -7.81 -19.72
N GLU A 243 -5.44 -7.71 -20.60
CA GLU A 243 -5.31 -7.91 -22.06
C GLU A 243 -4.48 -6.83 -22.77
N HIS A 244 -4.28 -5.68 -22.13
CA HIS A 244 -3.39 -4.62 -22.64
C HIS A 244 -1.95 -4.92 -22.21
N PHE A 245 -1.25 -5.69 -22.99
CA PHE A 245 0.14 -6.08 -22.72
C PHE A 245 1.10 -5.63 -23.82
N ILE A 246 2.38 -5.49 -23.48
CA ILE A 246 3.44 -5.12 -24.40
C ILE A 246 4.72 -5.92 -24.12
N ASP A 247 5.49 -6.16 -25.16
CA ASP A 247 6.86 -6.67 -25.06
C ASP A 247 7.82 -5.49 -24.80
N ALA A 248 8.49 -5.49 -23.66
CA ALA A 248 9.40 -4.41 -23.28
C ALA A 248 10.62 -4.27 -24.21
N ASN A 249 10.93 -5.29 -25.02
CA ASN A 249 11.96 -5.20 -26.04
C ASN A 249 11.62 -4.16 -27.14
N LEU A 250 10.36 -3.79 -27.29
CA LEU A 250 9.91 -2.76 -28.23
C LEU A 250 10.10 -1.34 -27.68
N LEU A 251 10.27 -1.17 -26.37
CA LEU A 251 10.41 0.12 -25.69
C LEU A 251 11.89 0.52 -25.65
N LYS A 252 12.30 1.41 -26.53
CA LYS A 252 13.71 1.81 -26.69
C LYS A 252 14.01 3.17 -26.05
N THR A 253 13.11 4.12 -26.19
CA THR A 253 13.27 5.51 -25.74
C THR A 253 12.51 5.78 -24.44
N GLU A 254 12.76 6.91 -23.78
CA GLU A 254 11.99 7.35 -22.62
C GLU A 254 10.56 7.73 -23.02
N GLU A 255 10.39 8.28 -24.23
CA GLU A 255 9.09 8.62 -24.80
C GLU A 255 8.24 7.37 -25.02
N ASP A 256 8.83 6.26 -25.50
CA ASP A 256 8.12 4.98 -25.61
C ASP A 256 7.63 4.50 -24.24
N LEU A 257 8.47 4.63 -23.20
CA LEU A 257 8.11 4.26 -21.84
C LEU A 257 6.97 5.13 -21.31
N ASP A 258 7.04 6.45 -21.50
CA ASP A 258 6.04 7.42 -21.02
C ASP A 258 4.66 7.21 -21.68
N GLN A 259 4.62 6.75 -22.94
CA GLN A 259 3.38 6.38 -23.63
C GLN A 259 2.88 4.99 -23.20
N ALA A 260 3.79 4.04 -23.03
CA ALA A 260 3.45 2.67 -22.71
C ALA A 260 2.82 2.55 -21.30
N ILE A 261 3.31 3.30 -20.31
CA ILE A 261 2.77 3.25 -18.93
C ILE A 261 1.31 3.70 -18.86
N GLU A 262 0.83 4.53 -19.76
CA GLU A 262 -0.57 4.97 -19.82
C GLU A 262 -1.45 3.93 -20.54
N SER A 263 -0.93 3.30 -21.58
CA SER A 263 -1.69 2.46 -22.50
C SER A 263 -1.75 0.99 -22.05
N TYR A 264 -0.70 0.47 -21.42
CA TYR A 264 -0.56 -0.94 -21.10
C TYR A 264 -0.62 -1.21 -19.59
N THR A 265 -1.17 -2.36 -19.25
CA THR A 265 -1.26 -2.87 -17.86
C THR A 265 -0.16 -3.88 -17.58
N VAL A 266 0.23 -4.67 -18.60
CA VAL A 266 1.17 -5.78 -18.45
C VAL A 266 2.39 -5.54 -19.33
N PHE A 267 3.57 -5.67 -18.71
CA PHE A 267 4.87 -5.53 -19.35
C PHE A 267 5.62 -6.85 -19.23
N GLY A 268 5.92 -7.49 -20.36
CA GLY A 268 6.68 -8.74 -20.40
C GLY A 268 8.08 -8.55 -20.96
N ARG A 269 8.97 -9.52 -20.72
CA ARG A 269 10.40 -9.52 -21.11
C ARG A 269 11.16 -8.30 -20.59
N VAL A 270 10.79 -7.81 -19.42
CA VAL A 270 11.37 -6.62 -18.80
C VAL A 270 12.70 -6.97 -18.14
N THR A 271 13.76 -6.26 -18.48
CA THR A 271 15.05 -6.36 -17.78
C THR A 271 15.01 -5.58 -16.45
N PRO A 272 15.92 -5.88 -15.47
CA PRO A 272 15.98 -5.15 -14.20
C PRO A 272 16.13 -3.62 -14.38
N ASP A 273 16.91 -3.16 -15.34
CA ASP A 273 17.03 -1.73 -15.63
C ASP A 273 15.74 -1.14 -16.21
N GLN A 274 15.09 -1.87 -17.12
CA GLN A 274 13.79 -1.43 -17.65
C GLN A 274 12.70 -1.40 -16.58
N LYS A 275 12.70 -2.33 -15.60
CA LYS A 275 11.79 -2.24 -14.44
C LYS A 275 11.96 -0.90 -13.73
N ARG A 276 13.20 -0.50 -13.44
CA ARG A 276 13.52 0.80 -12.83
C ARG A 276 13.02 1.98 -13.67
N ARG A 277 13.30 1.98 -14.98
CA ARG A 277 12.90 3.06 -15.90
C ARG A 277 11.39 3.19 -16.03
N LEU A 278 10.62 2.08 -16.03
CA LEU A 278 9.15 2.09 -16.03
C LEU A 278 8.59 2.78 -14.76
N LEU A 279 9.15 2.48 -13.58
CA LEU A 279 8.74 3.15 -12.35
C LEU A 279 9.07 4.65 -12.39
N GLN A 280 10.24 5.01 -12.90
CA GLN A 280 10.63 6.42 -13.07
C GLN A 280 9.70 7.16 -14.04
N ALA A 281 9.25 6.51 -15.13
CA ALA A 281 8.28 7.06 -16.05
C ALA A 281 6.93 7.34 -15.35
N LEU A 282 6.42 6.40 -14.54
CA LEU A 282 5.22 6.61 -13.72
C LEU A 282 5.38 7.82 -12.77
N LYS A 283 6.53 7.94 -12.12
CA LYS A 283 6.82 9.07 -11.20
C LYS A 283 6.91 10.41 -11.94
N ARG A 284 7.51 10.44 -13.15
CA ARG A 284 7.53 11.67 -14.00
C ARG A 284 6.11 12.14 -14.35
N LYS A 285 5.14 11.22 -14.48
CA LYS A 285 3.72 11.54 -14.71
C LYS A 285 2.98 11.95 -13.43
N GLY A 286 3.66 12.03 -12.28
CA GLY A 286 3.09 12.47 -11.00
C GLY A 286 2.37 11.38 -10.21
N HIS A 287 2.62 10.11 -10.54
CA HIS A 287 2.11 8.98 -9.76
C HIS A 287 2.96 8.72 -8.51
N THR A 288 2.30 8.26 -7.45
CA THR A 288 2.95 7.68 -6.27
C THR A 288 2.96 6.17 -6.42
N VAL A 289 4.16 5.61 -6.58
CA VAL A 289 4.36 4.23 -7.04
C VAL A 289 4.82 3.33 -5.92
N ALA A 290 4.09 2.23 -5.66
CA ALA A 290 4.60 1.10 -4.90
C ALA A 290 5.12 0.00 -5.83
N MET A 291 6.15 -0.73 -5.39
CA MET A 291 6.70 -1.89 -6.10
C MET A 291 6.78 -3.09 -5.16
N THR A 292 6.19 -4.21 -5.59
CA THR A 292 6.42 -5.50 -4.95
C THR A 292 7.45 -6.31 -5.73
N GLY A 293 8.34 -6.98 -5.01
CA GLY A 293 9.33 -7.87 -5.61
C GLY A 293 9.84 -8.88 -4.59
N ASP A 294 10.26 -10.04 -5.08
CA ASP A 294 10.80 -11.14 -4.27
C ASP A 294 12.24 -11.50 -4.66
N GLY A 295 12.69 -11.05 -5.82
CA GLY A 295 13.98 -11.40 -6.40
C GLY A 295 15.03 -10.29 -6.38
N VAL A 296 16.28 -10.68 -6.58
CA VAL A 296 17.42 -9.75 -6.76
C VAL A 296 17.21 -8.82 -7.96
N ASN A 297 16.48 -9.29 -8.97
CA ASN A 297 16.16 -8.53 -10.18
C ASN A 297 15.26 -7.32 -9.94
N ASP A 298 14.55 -7.30 -8.81
CA ASP A 298 13.60 -6.24 -8.45
C ASP A 298 14.23 -5.12 -7.63
N ILE A 299 15.42 -5.32 -7.06
CA ILE A 299 16.07 -4.40 -6.14
C ILE A 299 16.19 -2.98 -6.72
N LEU A 300 16.58 -2.85 -7.99
CA LEU A 300 16.71 -1.54 -8.64
C LEU A 300 15.37 -0.82 -8.76
N ALA A 301 14.32 -1.55 -9.10
CA ALA A 301 12.96 -1.02 -9.17
C ALA A 301 12.43 -0.67 -7.78
N MET A 302 12.59 -1.55 -6.78
CA MET A 302 12.18 -1.33 -5.39
C MET A 302 12.82 -0.07 -4.78
N LYS A 303 14.12 0.15 -5.03
CA LYS A 303 14.83 1.38 -4.59
C LYS A 303 14.30 2.66 -5.27
N SER A 304 13.73 2.54 -6.47
CA SER A 304 13.21 3.68 -7.23
C SER A 304 11.74 3.99 -6.91
N ALA A 305 11.02 3.05 -6.30
CA ALA A 305 9.64 3.22 -5.86
C ALA A 305 9.51 4.20 -4.68
N ASP A 306 8.33 4.77 -4.50
CA ASP A 306 7.99 5.58 -3.31
C ASP A 306 7.75 4.68 -2.09
N CYS A 307 7.27 3.45 -2.33
CA CYS A 307 7.22 2.40 -1.35
C CYS A 307 7.60 1.05 -1.96
N SER A 308 8.45 0.29 -1.27
CA SER A 308 8.88 -1.05 -1.67
C SER A 308 8.39 -2.11 -0.70
N ILE A 309 7.89 -3.22 -1.25
CA ILE A 309 7.27 -4.32 -0.52
C ILE A 309 7.97 -5.61 -0.92
N ALA A 310 8.37 -6.42 0.05
CA ALA A 310 8.93 -7.75 -0.18
C ALA A 310 8.10 -8.84 0.50
N MET A 311 8.15 -10.04 -0.09
CA MET A 311 7.69 -11.27 0.54
C MET A 311 8.84 -11.88 1.35
N ALA A 312 8.59 -12.39 2.56
CA ALA A 312 9.62 -13.03 3.36
C ALA A 312 10.16 -14.33 2.71
N SER A 313 9.36 -14.97 1.85
CA SER A 313 9.81 -16.11 1.03
C SER A 313 10.73 -15.74 -0.12
N GLY A 314 10.93 -14.45 -0.38
CA GLY A 314 11.82 -13.94 -1.42
C GLY A 314 13.30 -13.97 -1.01
N SER A 315 14.14 -13.31 -1.81
CA SER A 315 15.57 -13.22 -1.51
C SER A 315 15.85 -12.30 -0.30
N ASP A 316 16.86 -12.63 0.51
CA ASP A 316 17.30 -11.78 1.63
C ASP A 316 17.65 -10.36 1.18
N ALA A 317 18.22 -10.22 -0.01
CA ALA A 317 18.56 -8.91 -0.56
C ALA A 317 17.31 -8.05 -0.87
N ALA A 318 16.22 -8.66 -1.34
CA ALA A 318 14.96 -7.94 -1.56
C ALA A 318 14.31 -7.56 -0.22
N THR A 319 14.28 -8.45 0.76
CA THR A 319 13.74 -8.18 2.10
C THR A 319 14.50 -7.07 2.83
N GLN A 320 15.83 -7.02 2.72
CA GLN A 320 16.64 -5.95 3.34
C GLN A 320 16.44 -4.57 2.72
N VAL A 321 16.12 -4.51 1.44
CA VAL A 321 15.89 -3.25 0.71
C VAL A 321 14.45 -2.76 0.86
N ALA A 322 13.52 -3.67 1.09
CA ALA A 322 12.10 -3.35 1.20
C ALA A 322 11.82 -2.47 2.42
N GLN A 323 10.89 -1.54 2.26
CA GLN A 323 10.37 -0.74 3.37
C GLN A 323 9.30 -1.49 4.17
N VAL A 324 8.60 -2.41 3.51
CA VAL A 324 7.56 -3.27 4.08
C VAL A 324 7.86 -4.72 3.72
N VAL A 325 7.82 -5.62 4.71
CA VAL A 325 8.01 -7.06 4.50
C VAL A 325 6.79 -7.82 5.01
N LEU A 326 6.21 -8.66 4.15
CA LEU A 326 5.12 -9.57 4.49
C LEU A 326 5.73 -10.87 5.01
N LEU A 327 5.67 -11.08 6.34
CA LEU A 327 6.42 -12.15 7.03
C LEU A 327 5.91 -13.55 6.71
N ASP A 328 4.62 -13.71 6.47
CA ASP A 328 4.00 -14.96 6.03
C ASP A 328 3.91 -15.06 4.50
N SER A 329 4.45 -14.07 3.80
CA SER A 329 4.38 -13.95 2.34
C SER A 329 2.96 -13.92 1.77
N ASP A 330 1.97 -13.53 2.58
CA ASP A 330 0.60 -13.37 2.13
C ASP A 330 0.36 -11.94 1.60
N PHE A 331 0.20 -11.82 0.28
CA PHE A 331 -0.07 -10.54 -0.39
C PHE A 331 -1.41 -9.90 0.04
N GLY A 332 -2.35 -10.68 0.57
CA GLY A 332 -3.63 -10.18 1.09
C GLY A 332 -3.49 -9.16 2.21
N HIS A 333 -2.42 -9.24 3.02
CA HIS A 333 -2.15 -8.26 4.08
C HIS A 333 -1.90 -6.85 3.58
N MET A 334 -1.61 -6.67 2.30
CA MET A 334 -1.45 -5.34 1.70
C MET A 334 -2.70 -4.48 1.81
N THR A 335 -3.89 -5.08 1.81
CA THR A 335 -5.16 -4.36 2.02
C THR A 335 -5.19 -3.69 3.40
N GLN A 336 -4.71 -4.39 4.42
CA GLN A 336 -4.61 -3.87 5.79
C GLN A 336 -3.57 -2.76 5.90
N VAL A 337 -2.42 -2.90 5.22
CA VAL A 337 -1.36 -1.89 5.23
C VAL A 337 -1.86 -0.57 4.65
N VAL A 338 -2.59 -0.61 3.52
CA VAL A 338 -3.17 0.59 2.91
C VAL A 338 -4.26 1.20 3.81
N THR A 339 -5.12 0.37 4.40
CA THR A 339 -6.17 0.83 5.33
C THR A 339 -5.57 1.54 6.55
N GLU A 340 -4.56 0.93 7.20
CA GLU A 340 -3.85 1.54 8.32
C GLU A 340 -3.11 2.82 7.92
N GLY A 341 -2.48 2.83 6.76
CA GLY A 341 -1.84 4.03 6.23
C GLY A 341 -2.82 5.20 6.07
N ARG A 342 -3.97 4.95 5.48
CA ARG A 342 -5.02 5.96 5.32
C ARG A 342 -5.56 6.43 6.67
N ARG A 343 -5.76 5.53 7.62
CA ARG A 343 -6.17 5.87 8.98
C ARG A 343 -5.20 6.85 9.63
N VAL A 344 -3.90 6.56 9.57
CA VAL A 344 -2.87 7.42 10.14
C VAL A 344 -2.88 8.79 9.48
N VAL A 345 -2.80 8.85 8.16
CA VAL A 345 -2.73 10.13 7.42
C VAL A 345 -3.98 10.98 7.67
N ASN A 346 -5.18 10.39 7.60
CA ASN A 346 -6.43 11.11 7.85
C ASN A 346 -6.51 11.64 9.29
N ASN A 347 -6.07 10.86 10.28
CA ASN A 347 -6.09 11.27 11.68
C ASN A 347 -5.02 12.32 11.98
N VAL A 348 -3.82 12.19 11.40
CA VAL A 348 -2.78 13.24 11.47
C VAL A 348 -3.28 14.54 10.83
N GLN A 349 -3.98 14.46 9.69
CA GLN A 349 -4.57 15.63 9.05
C GLN A 349 -5.58 16.35 9.95
N ARG A 350 -6.46 15.61 10.63
CA ARG A 350 -7.42 16.20 11.60
C ARG A 350 -6.70 16.92 12.74
N SER A 351 -5.70 16.26 13.33
CA SER A 351 -4.90 16.88 14.39
C SER A 351 -4.17 18.12 13.89
N ALA A 352 -3.57 18.07 12.71
CA ALA A 352 -2.85 19.20 12.11
C ALA A 352 -3.77 20.43 11.92
N ILE A 353 -5.03 20.21 11.51
CA ILE A 353 -6.02 21.30 11.38
C ILE A 353 -6.23 21.99 12.73
N LEU A 354 -6.46 21.22 13.81
CA LEU A 354 -6.70 21.78 15.14
C LEU A 354 -5.50 22.59 15.66
N PHE A 355 -4.29 22.06 15.49
CA PHE A 355 -3.07 22.78 15.88
C PHE A 355 -2.86 24.06 15.05
N LEU A 356 -3.12 23.99 13.74
CA LEU A 356 -2.95 25.13 12.85
C LEU A 356 -3.93 26.26 13.16
N VAL A 357 -5.17 25.95 13.55
CA VAL A 357 -6.15 26.96 14.01
C VAL A 357 -5.53 27.81 15.14
N LYS A 358 -5.06 27.16 16.21
CA LYS A 358 -4.44 27.83 17.34
C LYS A 358 -3.22 28.65 16.93
N ASN A 359 -2.35 28.07 16.10
CA ASN A 359 -1.10 28.75 15.69
C ASN A 359 -1.39 30.00 14.86
N LEU A 360 -2.27 29.89 13.86
CA LEU A 360 -2.68 31.05 13.03
C LEU A 360 -3.34 32.13 13.88
N PHE A 361 -4.27 31.74 14.77
CA PHE A 361 -4.88 32.66 15.73
C PHE A 361 -3.81 33.41 16.54
N SER A 362 -2.89 32.69 17.17
CA SER A 362 -1.86 33.27 18.04
C SER A 362 -0.90 34.22 17.29
N ILE A 363 -0.49 33.83 16.07
CA ILE A 363 0.38 34.66 15.23
C ILE A 363 -0.34 35.96 14.82
N ILE A 364 -1.53 35.83 14.26
CA ILE A 364 -2.25 37.02 13.72
C ILE A 364 -2.67 37.94 14.85
N LEU A 365 -3.17 37.41 15.97
CA LEU A 365 -3.53 38.24 17.13
C LEU A 365 -2.32 38.94 17.75
N ALA A 366 -1.15 38.29 17.78
CA ALA A 366 0.08 38.91 18.27
C ALA A 366 0.52 40.07 17.37
N ILE A 367 0.43 39.89 16.05
CA ILE A 367 0.74 40.97 15.07
C ILE A 367 -0.23 42.14 15.26
N ILE A 368 -1.55 41.88 15.35
CA ILE A 368 -2.57 42.91 15.54
C ILE A 368 -2.33 43.65 16.88
N SER A 369 -2.07 42.89 17.97
CA SER A 369 -1.78 43.44 19.27
C SER A 369 -0.54 44.37 19.26
N ALA A 370 0.51 44.01 18.49
CA ALA A 370 1.69 44.84 18.33
C ALA A 370 1.45 46.11 17.50
N ILE A 371 0.66 46.01 16.40
CA ILE A 371 0.33 47.16 15.53
C ILE A 371 -0.56 48.18 16.25
N PHE A 372 -1.59 47.70 16.94
CA PHE A 372 -2.58 48.57 17.61
C PHE A 372 -2.25 48.85 19.07
N VAL A 373 -1.08 48.39 19.55
CA VAL A 373 -0.53 48.68 20.89
C VAL A 373 -1.51 48.38 22.03
N PHE A 374 -2.20 47.22 21.98
CA PHE A 374 -3.02 46.75 23.09
C PHE A 374 -2.41 45.51 23.76
N THR A 375 -2.75 45.29 25.02
CA THR A 375 -2.26 44.15 25.78
C THR A 375 -2.87 42.87 25.21
N TYR A 376 -2.01 41.86 24.91
CA TYR A 376 -2.48 40.53 24.46
C TYR A 376 -3.47 39.96 25.49
N PRO A 377 -4.71 39.63 25.10
CA PRO A 377 -5.83 39.40 26.02
C PRO A 377 -5.82 38.04 26.73
N LEU A 378 -4.86 37.16 26.43
CA LEU A 378 -4.82 35.82 26.95
C LEU A 378 -3.53 35.53 27.73
N GLN A 379 -3.65 34.69 28.76
CA GLN A 379 -2.52 34.17 29.55
C GLN A 379 -2.08 32.81 29.04
N ALA A 380 -0.84 32.41 29.31
CA ALA A 380 -0.30 31.10 28.90
C ALA A 380 -1.09 29.92 29.49
N SER A 381 -1.49 30.01 30.77
CA SER A 381 -2.32 29.00 31.45
C SER A 381 -3.67 28.80 30.79
N GLN A 382 -4.31 29.88 30.33
CA GLN A 382 -5.59 29.85 29.60
C GLN A 382 -5.46 29.19 28.25
N LEU A 383 -4.39 29.50 27.49
CA LEU A 383 -4.10 28.82 26.21
C LEU A 383 -3.84 27.33 26.43
N SER A 384 -3.20 26.95 27.52
CA SER A 384 -2.98 25.53 27.87
C SER A 384 -4.31 24.82 28.15
N LEU A 385 -5.23 25.44 28.89
CA LEU A 385 -6.58 24.89 29.15
C LEU A 385 -7.34 24.65 27.84
N ILE A 386 -7.40 25.65 26.97
CA ILE A 386 -8.07 25.55 25.67
C ILE A 386 -7.42 24.45 24.84
N SER A 387 -6.07 24.47 24.70
CA SER A 387 -5.34 23.49 23.91
C SER A 387 -5.54 22.06 24.40
N LEU A 388 -5.64 21.84 25.70
CA LEU A 388 -5.87 20.50 26.29
C LEU A 388 -7.22 19.92 25.83
N PHE A 389 -8.31 20.68 25.95
CA PHE A 389 -9.66 20.19 25.73
C PHE A 389 -10.20 20.40 24.31
N THR A 390 -9.64 21.31 23.52
CA THR A 390 -10.08 21.51 22.12
C THR A 390 -9.16 20.88 21.10
N ILE A 391 -7.90 20.53 21.47
CA ILE A 391 -6.90 20.02 20.55
C ILE A 391 -6.29 18.71 21.04
N GLY A 392 -5.65 18.70 22.22
CA GLY A 392 -4.83 17.59 22.69
C GLY A 392 -5.62 16.31 22.94
N ILE A 393 -6.56 16.33 23.88
CA ILE A 393 -7.41 15.17 24.22
C ILE A 393 -8.25 14.74 23.03
N PRO A 394 -9.01 15.63 22.34
CA PRO A 394 -9.80 15.19 21.20
C PRO A 394 -8.93 14.71 20.03
N GLY A 395 -7.80 15.33 19.76
CA GLY A 395 -6.87 14.89 18.73
C GLY A 395 -6.33 13.47 18.99
N PHE A 396 -5.97 13.18 20.24
CA PHE A 396 -5.55 11.83 20.65
C PHE A 396 -6.67 10.81 20.51
N LEU A 397 -7.85 11.08 21.08
CA LEU A 397 -8.98 10.15 21.03
C LEU A 397 -9.48 9.90 19.59
N LEU A 398 -9.49 10.92 18.74
CA LEU A 398 -9.83 10.79 17.33
C LEU A 398 -8.76 10.01 16.54
N SER A 399 -7.50 10.00 16.97
CA SER A 399 -6.45 9.21 16.33
C SER A 399 -6.64 7.70 16.49
N LEU A 400 -7.45 7.28 17.48
CA LEU A 400 -7.80 5.87 17.69
C LEU A 400 -8.97 5.41 16.79
N GLU A 401 -9.67 6.34 16.15
CA GLU A 401 -10.80 6.02 15.27
C GLU A 401 -10.35 5.41 13.95
N GLU A 402 -11.13 4.45 13.45
CA GLU A 402 -10.97 3.92 12.10
C GLU A 402 -11.44 4.95 11.08
N ASN A 403 -10.53 5.35 10.18
CA ASN A 403 -10.79 6.31 9.11
C ASN A 403 -10.00 5.93 7.87
N ASP A 404 -10.54 5.00 7.11
CA ASP A 404 -9.96 4.41 5.90
C ASP A 404 -10.30 5.15 4.61
N LYS A 405 -10.96 6.31 4.72
CA LYS A 405 -11.35 7.11 3.54
C LYS A 405 -10.14 7.42 2.67
N ARG A 406 -10.37 7.47 1.36
CA ARG A 406 -9.35 7.88 0.41
C ARG A 406 -8.77 9.24 0.80
N ILE A 407 -7.45 9.34 0.77
CA ILE A 407 -6.75 10.57 1.13
C ILE A 407 -6.97 11.62 0.04
N GLU A 408 -7.28 12.83 0.46
CA GLU A 408 -7.37 13.99 -0.42
C GLU A 408 -5.97 14.38 -0.90
N LYS A 409 -5.83 14.74 -2.18
CA LYS A 409 -4.57 15.32 -2.70
C LYS A 409 -4.32 16.67 -2.01
N ASP A 410 -3.05 17.12 -2.00
CA ASP A 410 -2.66 18.43 -1.44
C ASP A 410 -2.91 18.59 0.07
N PHE A 411 -2.32 17.68 0.88
CA PHE A 411 -2.43 17.67 2.34
C PHE A 411 -2.31 19.07 2.97
N ILE A 412 -1.25 19.82 2.64
CA ILE A 412 -0.97 21.14 3.23
C ILE A 412 -2.06 22.15 2.85
N LYS A 413 -2.45 22.20 1.58
CA LYS A 413 -3.53 23.09 1.10
C LYS A 413 -4.84 22.81 1.85
N ASN A 414 -5.19 21.55 2.00
CA ASN A 414 -6.42 21.13 2.69
C ASN A 414 -6.40 21.47 4.18
N VAL A 415 -5.25 21.29 4.86
CA VAL A 415 -5.09 21.66 6.27
C VAL A 415 -5.26 23.16 6.45
N ILE A 416 -4.60 23.96 5.61
CA ILE A 416 -4.70 25.44 5.67
C ILE A 416 -6.14 25.90 5.39
N LEU A 417 -6.78 25.42 4.33
CA LEU A 417 -8.14 25.83 3.94
C LEU A 417 -9.19 25.46 4.98
N LYS A 418 -9.01 24.35 5.70
CA LYS A 418 -9.91 23.92 6.77
C LYS A 418 -9.64 24.67 8.10
N ALA A 419 -8.40 25.13 8.35
CA ALA A 419 -8.03 25.84 9.57
C ALA A 419 -8.33 27.36 9.52
N LEU A 420 -8.13 28.01 8.36
CA LEU A 420 -8.30 29.45 8.20
C LEU A 420 -9.67 30.00 8.64
N PRO A 421 -10.83 29.38 8.29
CA PRO A 421 -12.13 29.90 8.71
C PRO A 421 -12.27 29.99 10.22
N ALA A 422 -11.77 28.98 10.94
CA ALA A 422 -11.83 28.93 12.39
C ALA A 422 -10.93 30.00 13.03
N SER A 423 -9.67 30.08 12.59
CA SER A 423 -8.72 31.06 13.12
C SER A 423 -9.18 32.51 12.88
N LEU A 424 -9.73 32.83 11.70
CA LEU A 424 -10.30 34.13 11.42
C LEU A 424 -11.53 34.44 12.29
N THR A 425 -12.36 33.43 12.55
CA THR A 425 -13.52 33.56 13.46
C THR A 425 -13.05 33.82 14.89
N GLU A 426 -12.05 33.08 15.39
CA GLU A 426 -11.46 33.28 16.71
C GLU A 426 -10.89 34.69 16.87
N ILE A 427 -10.14 35.17 15.88
CA ILE A 427 -9.57 36.52 15.89
C ILE A 427 -10.67 37.56 15.96
N THR A 428 -11.68 37.44 15.10
CA THR A 428 -12.80 38.42 15.05
C THR A 428 -13.58 38.44 16.36
N ALA A 429 -13.84 37.25 16.94
CA ALA A 429 -14.55 37.13 18.21
C ALA A 429 -13.77 37.74 19.38
N VAL A 430 -12.47 37.45 19.46
CA VAL A 430 -11.60 37.99 20.54
C VAL A 430 -11.41 39.50 20.40
N LEU A 431 -11.19 40.02 19.17
CA LEU A 431 -11.15 41.46 18.94
C LEU A 431 -12.48 42.13 19.30
N GLY A 432 -13.60 41.49 19.02
CA GLY A 432 -14.93 41.96 19.43
C GLY A 432 -15.03 42.12 20.94
N VAL A 433 -14.54 41.16 21.73
CA VAL A 433 -14.50 41.24 23.20
C VAL A 433 -13.56 42.38 23.65
N VAL A 434 -12.38 42.52 23.06
CA VAL A 434 -11.43 43.56 23.42
C VAL A 434 -12.03 44.96 23.18
N ILE A 435 -12.62 45.18 22.01
CA ILE A 435 -13.25 46.45 21.63
C ILE A 435 -14.48 46.76 22.49
N ALA A 436 -15.40 45.81 22.62
CA ALA A 436 -16.62 45.97 23.41
C ALA A 436 -16.30 46.08 24.91
N GLY A 437 -15.31 45.32 25.39
CA GLY A 437 -14.83 45.38 26.77
C GLY A 437 -14.30 46.76 27.17
N ALA A 438 -13.58 47.43 26.27
CA ALA A 438 -13.16 48.82 26.49
C ALA A 438 -14.36 49.78 26.55
N ALA A 439 -15.37 49.59 25.70
CA ALA A 439 -16.61 50.41 25.68
C ALA A 439 -17.45 50.20 26.97
N PHE A 440 -17.59 48.95 27.43
CA PHE A 440 -18.33 48.58 28.64
C PHE A 440 -17.53 48.68 29.92
N LYS A 441 -16.27 49.15 29.87
CA LYS A 441 -15.34 49.27 30.99
C LYS A 441 -15.11 47.98 31.77
N LEU A 442 -15.04 46.85 31.07
CA LEU A 442 -14.77 45.56 31.66
C LEU A 442 -13.33 45.49 32.16
N THR A 443 -13.09 44.72 33.21
CA THR A 443 -11.75 44.49 33.71
C THR A 443 -10.93 43.61 32.77
N ALA A 444 -9.60 43.72 32.81
CA ALA A 444 -8.72 42.90 31.98
C ALA A 444 -8.92 41.41 32.22
N SER A 445 -9.28 40.99 33.44
CA SER A 445 -9.57 39.60 33.78
C SER A 445 -10.90 39.12 33.19
N GLU A 446 -11.92 39.96 33.12
CA GLU A 446 -13.19 39.65 32.47
C GLU A 446 -13.04 39.53 30.96
N ILE A 447 -12.30 40.45 30.32
CA ILE A 447 -11.96 40.37 28.89
C ILE A 447 -11.22 39.06 28.58
N SER A 448 -10.22 38.72 29.40
CA SER A 448 -9.43 37.49 29.24
C SER A 448 -10.29 36.22 29.39
N THR A 449 -11.13 36.14 30.42
CA THR A 449 -12.03 35.01 30.63
C THR A 449 -13.08 34.89 29.50
N SER A 450 -13.63 36.02 29.07
CA SER A 450 -14.57 36.07 27.94
C SER A 450 -13.94 35.57 26.64
N ALA A 451 -12.69 35.95 26.38
CA ALA A 451 -11.92 35.47 25.22
C ALA A 451 -11.69 33.94 25.30
N VAL A 452 -11.38 33.38 26.48
CA VAL A 452 -11.24 31.93 26.70
C VAL A 452 -12.53 31.18 26.34
N ILE A 453 -13.70 31.69 26.79
CA ILE A 453 -14.98 31.04 26.50
C ILE A 453 -15.27 31.05 24.98
N LEU A 454 -15.05 32.17 24.32
CA LEU A 454 -15.25 32.26 22.86
C LEU A 454 -14.32 31.34 22.08
N LEU A 455 -13.03 31.27 22.46
CA LEU A 455 -12.10 30.34 21.85
C LEU A 455 -12.50 28.89 22.04
N ALA A 456 -13.03 28.54 23.24
CA ALA A 456 -13.56 27.21 23.47
C ALA A 456 -14.79 26.92 22.58
N VAL A 457 -15.72 27.86 22.43
CA VAL A 457 -16.89 27.72 21.56
C VAL A 457 -16.46 27.48 20.09
N VAL A 458 -15.60 28.33 19.54
CA VAL A 458 -15.12 28.17 18.16
C VAL A 458 -14.28 26.89 18.02
N GLY A 459 -13.46 26.56 19.03
CA GLY A 459 -12.69 25.30 19.06
C GLY A 459 -13.59 24.06 18.99
N PHE A 460 -14.72 24.02 19.70
CA PHE A 460 -15.70 22.94 19.60
C PHE A 460 -16.49 22.97 18.27
N MET A 461 -16.72 24.11 17.68
CA MET A 461 -17.33 24.21 16.35
C MET A 461 -16.44 23.56 15.28
N ILE A 462 -15.16 23.87 15.25
CA ILE A 462 -14.23 23.23 14.30
C ILE A 462 -14.05 21.74 14.60
N LEU A 463 -13.93 21.34 15.87
CA LEU A 463 -13.85 19.96 16.28
C LEU A 463 -15.06 19.14 15.78
N THR A 464 -16.26 19.67 15.92
CA THR A 464 -17.50 19.06 15.41
C THR A 464 -17.45 18.90 13.89
N LYS A 465 -17.00 19.94 13.17
CA LYS A 465 -16.91 19.94 11.71
C LYS A 465 -15.92 18.93 11.16
N ILE A 466 -14.71 18.84 11.72
CA ILE A 466 -13.69 17.89 11.26
C ILE A 466 -13.99 16.43 11.68
N SER A 467 -14.86 16.26 12.69
CA SER A 467 -15.31 14.95 13.15
C SER A 467 -16.48 14.39 12.33
N ALA A 468 -17.06 15.16 11.42
CA ALA A 468 -18.19 14.73 10.61
C ALA A 468 -17.82 13.56 9.63
N PRO A 469 -18.73 12.58 9.44
CA PRO A 469 -20.02 12.41 10.10
C PRO A 469 -19.88 11.99 11.56
N LEU A 470 -20.77 12.51 12.42
CA LEU A 470 -20.74 12.21 13.84
C LEU A 470 -21.30 10.81 14.11
N ASN A 471 -20.59 10.04 14.93
CA ASN A 471 -21.04 8.78 15.52
C ASN A 471 -21.11 8.91 17.04
N ARG A 472 -21.61 7.86 17.73
CA ARG A 472 -21.73 7.87 19.22
C ARG A 472 -20.39 8.10 19.92
N PHE A 473 -19.31 7.53 19.40
CA PHE A 473 -17.97 7.69 19.95
C PHE A 473 -17.48 9.14 19.86
N LYS A 474 -17.58 9.76 18.68
CA LYS A 474 -17.19 11.16 18.46
C LYS A 474 -18.05 12.12 19.30
N MET A 475 -19.36 11.86 19.39
CA MET A 475 -20.24 12.64 20.24
C MET A 475 -19.81 12.55 21.71
N GLY A 476 -19.44 11.33 22.17
CA GLY A 476 -18.88 11.13 23.50
C GLY A 476 -17.60 11.92 23.75
N ILE A 477 -16.68 11.94 22.77
CA ILE A 477 -15.45 12.75 22.84
C ILE A 477 -15.79 14.25 22.99
N ILE A 478 -16.66 14.78 22.18
CA ILE A 478 -17.03 16.20 22.21
C ILE A 478 -17.65 16.55 23.58
N ILE A 479 -18.63 15.77 24.03
CA ILE A 479 -19.30 16.01 25.32
C ILE A 479 -18.29 15.92 26.47
N PHE A 480 -17.43 14.89 26.47
CA PHE A 480 -16.39 14.72 27.50
C PHE A 480 -15.47 15.95 27.58
N ASN A 481 -15.04 16.49 26.45
CA ASN A 481 -14.17 17.65 26.43
C ASN A 481 -14.91 18.96 26.81
N ILE A 482 -16.18 19.13 26.44
CA ILE A 482 -17.00 20.27 26.88
C ILE A 482 -17.17 20.23 28.41
N VAL A 483 -17.54 19.09 28.95
CA VAL A 483 -17.67 18.93 30.41
C VAL A 483 -16.33 19.12 31.11
N GLY A 484 -15.25 18.56 30.53
CA GLY A 484 -13.90 18.66 31.05
C GLY A 484 -13.40 20.10 31.16
N ILE A 485 -13.57 20.92 30.10
CA ILE A 485 -13.14 22.35 30.14
C ILE A 485 -13.94 23.16 31.16
N ILE A 486 -15.26 22.93 31.27
CA ILE A 486 -16.11 23.61 32.24
C ILE A 486 -15.70 23.24 33.67
N LEU A 487 -15.58 21.96 33.99
CA LEU A 487 -15.16 21.49 35.32
C LEU A 487 -13.75 21.98 35.67
N SER A 488 -12.79 21.90 34.75
CA SER A 488 -11.43 22.36 34.96
C SER A 488 -11.36 23.88 35.19
N GLY A 489 -12.14 24.67 34.45
CA GLY A 489 -12.25 26.11 34.62
C GLY A 489 -12.90 26.51 35.94
N PHE A 490 -13.82 25.67 36.49
CA PHE A 490 -14.47 25.90 37.76
C PHE A 490 -13.59 25.45 38.94
N ILE A 491 -13.07 24.23 38.92
CA ILE A 491 -12.28 23.63 40.01
C ILE A 491 -10.89 24.27 40.12
N PHE A 492 -10.23 24.48 39.00
CA PHE A 492 -8.86 24.99 38.89
C PHE A 492 -8.80 26.45 38.39
N ASN A 493 -9.83 27.27 38.73
CA ASN A 493 -9.94 28.64 38.27
C ASN A 493 -8.70 29.50 38.56
N SER A 494 -8.10 29.33 39.74
CA SER A 494 -6.85 30.02 40.10
C SER A 494 -5.66 29.63 39.25
N LEU A 495 -5.52 28.32 38.94
CA LEU A 495 -4.44 27.81 38.09
C LEU A 495 -4.54 28.34 36.64
N PHE A 496 -5.75 28.35 36.11
CA PHE A 496 -6.01 28.80 34.72
C PHE A 496 -6.36 30.28 34.64
N SER A 497 -6.28 31.04 35.74
CA SER A 497 -6.58 32.47 35.78
C SER A 497 -7.98 32.80 35.22
N ILE A 498 -8.96 31.98 35.54
CA ILE A 498 -10.37 32.15 35.16
C ILE A 498 -11.06 32.95 36.25
N SER A 499 -11.59 34.11 35.90
CA SER A 499 -12.30 35.01 36.77
C SER A 499 -13.81 34.91 36.62
N LYS A 500 -14.55 35.34 37.66
CA LYS A 500 -15.99 35.53 37.54
C LYS A 500 -16.26 36.62 36.50
N ILE A 501 -17.25 36.41 35.67
CA ILE A 501 -17.70 37.38 34.65
C ILE A 501 -18.96 38.11 35.14
N SER A 502 -19.07 39.40 34.84
CA SER A 502 -20.27 40.18 35.09
C SER A 502 -21.40 39.79 34.12
N LEU A 503 -22.64 40.29 34.40
CA LEU A 503 -23.79 40.05 33.52
C LEU A 503 -23.52 40.63 32.12
N ASP A 504 -22.90 41.80 32.05
CA ASP A 504 -22.56 42.46 30.79
C ASP A 504 -21.57 41.62 29.97
N SER A 505 -20.51 41.06 30.62
CA SER A 505 -19.59 40.14 29.98
C SER A 505 -20.27 38.84 29.50
N PHE A 506 -21.23 38.30 30.28
CA PHE A 506 -21.98 37.10 29.91
C PHE A 506 -22.82 37.34 28.67
N VAL A 507 -23.58 38.45 28.63
CA VAL A 507 -24.43 38.83 27.48
C VAL A 507 -23.55 39.05 26.25
N LEU A 508 -22.41 39.74 26.39
CA LEU A 508 -21.47 39.95 25.30
C LEU A 508 -20.94 38.62 24.73
N VAL A 509 -20.51 37.69 25.60
CA VAL A 509 -20.02 36.36 25.18
C VAL A 509 -21.12 35.59 24.46
N ALA A 510 -22.36 35.59 24.97
CA ALA A 510 -23.48 34.90 24.35
C ALA A 510 -23.77 35.42 22.94
N LEU A 511 -23.81 36.76 22.77
CA LEU A 511 -24.03 37.40 21.46
C LEU A 511 -22.90 37.10 20.47
N LEU A 512 -21.62 37.22 20.92
CA LEU A 512 -20.49 36.94 20.07
C LEU A 512 -20.37 35.45 19.73
N SER A 513 -20.79 34.53 20.60
CA SER A 513 -20.84 33.08 20.33
C SER A 513 -21.82 32.78 19.20
N LEU A 514 -23.04 33.35 19.21
CA LEU A 514 -24.02 33.22 18.14
C LEU A 514 -23.49 33.82 16.82
N PHE A 515 -22.85 34.98 16.91
CA PHE A 515 -22.28 35.64 15.74
C PHE A 515 -21.11 34.85 15.15
N SER A 516 -20.29 34.18 16.00
CA SER A 516 -19.17 33.34 15.58
C SER A 516 -19.61 32.17 14.69
N GLU A 517 -20.78 31.58 14.91
CA GLU A 517 -21.31 30.54 14.02
C GLU A 517 -21.56 31.06 12.60
N SER A 518 -22.18 32.23 12.49
CA SER A 518 -22.44 32.88 11.20
C SER A 518 -21.14 33.27 10.48
N LEU A 519 -20.17 33.85 11.23
CA LEU A 519 -18.86 34.20 10.69
C LEU A 519 -18.12 32.97 10.18
N PHE A 520 -18.10 31.90 10.94
CA PHE A 520 -17.43 30.68 10.56
C PHE A 520 -17.97 30.09 9.25
N ARG A 521 -19.30 30.05 9.09
CA ARG A 521 -19.95 29.60 7.85
C ARG A 521 -19.60 30.50 6.68
N ASN A 522 -19.61 31.83 6.87
CA ASN A 522 -19.29 32.80 5.82
C ASN A 522 -17.83 32.68 5.38
N PHE A 523 -16.86 32.61 6.30
CA PHE A 523 -15.46 32.42 5.96
C PHE A 523 -15.21 31.10 5.25
N ASP A 524 -15.83 30.00 5.70
CA ASP A 524 -15.72 28.69 5.04
C ASP A 524 -16.28 28.73 3.61
N SER A 525 -17.42 29.40 3.40
CA SER A 525 -18.02 29.57 2.07
C SER A 525 -17.15 30.42 1.15
N LEU A 526 -16.64 31.52 1.64
CA LEU A 526 -15.75 32.42 0.89
C LEU A 526 -14.48 31.72 0.45
N LEU A 527 -13.79 31.07 1.38
CA LEU A 527 -12.53 30.37 1.08
C LEU A 527 -12.74 29.22 0.09
N LYS A 528 -13.83 28.46 0.21
CA LYS A 528 -14.19 27.43 -0.77
C LYS A 528 -14.45 27.99 -2.17
N LYS A 529 -14.96 29.23 -2.27
CA LYS A 529 -15.22 29.87 -3.56
C LYS A 529 -13.94 30.34 -4.26
N TYR A 530 -12.97 30.86 -3.51
CA TYR A 530 -11.75 31.45 -4.07
C TYR A 530 -10.60 30.44 -4.28
N PHE A 531 -10.60 29.30 -3.58
CA PHE A 531 -9.52 28.32 -3.63
C PHE A 531 -9.93 26.98 -4.27
N LYS A 532 -11.11 26.94 -4.91
CA LYS A 532 -11.45 25.88 -5.85
C LYS A 532 -10.62 26.06 -7.11
#